data_d407cd65009728e736b31b006522bafe
#
_entry.id   d407cd65009728e736b31b006522bafe
#
_cell.length_a   1.000
_cell.length_b   1.000
_cell.length_c   1.000
_cell.angle_alpha   90.00
_cell.angle_beta   90.00
_cell.angle_gamma   90.00
#
_symmetry.space_group_name_H-M   'P 1'
#
loop_
_entity.id
_entity.type
_entity.pdbx_description
1 polymer ?
#
loop_
_entity_poly.entity_id
_entity_poly.type
_entity_poly.pdbx_seq_one_letter_code
_entity_poly.pdbx_strand_id
1 'polypeptide(L)'
;MVTFLSGGTGTPKLLDGASAVYSPEETTVVVNTGDDIEIGGLLVCPDVDTFLYRSGEVLDRDRWWGIKGDSTRTHTALKDIADAADLETGPQYLPDEYQTQGRHLATWRRFSGVAEFMEIGDRDRAVHITRTSLLDRGYTLAEAIDRLADGFG
;
A
#
# COMPACT_ATOMS: atom_id res chain seq x y z
N MET A 1 8.90 -27.08 -7.40
CA MET A 1 8.91 -25.89 -6.52
C MET A 1 9.62 -24.77 -7.23
N VAL A 2 9.00 -23.60 -7.33
CA VAL A 2 9.53 -22.38 -7.95
C VAL A 2 9.44 -21.23 -6.95
N THR A 3 10.45 -20.36 -6.94
CA THR A 3 10.46 -19.16 -6.10
C THR A 3 10.51 -17.92 -6.98
N PHE A 4 9.57 -17.00 -6.76
CA PHE A 4 9.53 -15.70 -7.41
C PHE A 4 10.00 -14.62 -6.43
N LEU A 5 10.88 -13.74 -6.90
CA LEU A 5 11.21 -12.50 -6.20
C LEU A 5 10.28 -11.41 -6.74
N SER A 6 9.42 -10.88 -5.88
CA SER A 6 8.36 -9.94 -6.27
C SER A 6 8.73 -8.53 -5.88
N GLY A 7 8.60 -7.61 -6.84
CA GLY A 7 8.71 -6.18 -6.66
C GLY A 7 8.00 -5.45 -7.82
N GLY A 8 7.28 -4.37 -7.49
CA GLY A 8 6.52 -3.59 -8.46
C GLY A 8 5.39 -4.35 -9.16
N THR A 9 4.81 -3.72 -10.16
CA THR A 9 3.63 -4.24 -10.89
C THR A 9 3.95 -5.35 -11.90
N GLY A 10 5.22 -5.66 -12.13
CA GLY A 10 5.64 -6.70 -13.08
C GLY A 10 5.38 -8.10 -12.59
N THR A 11 5.64 -8.36 -11.32
CA THR A 11 5.52 -9.70 -10.72
C THR A 11 4.07 -10.19 -10.66
N PRO A 12 3.06 -9.42 -10.27
CA PRO A 12 1.66 -9.87 -10.32
C PRO A 12 1.24 -10.35 -11.72
N LYS A 13 1.70 -9.67 -12.77
CA LYS A 13 1.46 -10.06 -14.17
C LYS A 13 2.12 -11.40 -14.51
N LEU A 14 3.36 -11.57 -14.06
CA LEU A 14 4.09 -12.82 -14.24
C LEU A 14 3.42 -13.98 -13.51
N LEU A 15 2.97 -13.73 -12.27
CA LEU A 15 2.29 -14.73 -11.45
C LEU A 15 0.94 -15.17 -12.02
N ASP A 16 0.23 -14.28 -12.73
CA ASP A 16 -1.00 -14.66 -13.45
C ASP A 16 -0.73 -15.72 -14.53
N GLY A 17 0.36 -15.54 -15.27
CA GLY A 17 0.80 -16.57 -16.23
C GLY A 17 1.36 -17.83 -15.55
N ALA A 18 2.12 -17.66 -14.49
CA ALA A 18 2.74 -18.77 -13.75
C ALA A 18 1.71 -19.69 -13.08
N SER A 19 0.58 -19.14 -12.62
CA SER A 19 -0.52 -19.91 -12.02
C SER A 19 -1.16 -20.93 -12.97
N ALA A 20 -0.95 -20.79 -14.27
CA ALA A 20 -1.39 -21.79 -15.25
C ALA A 20 -0.43 -22.99 -15.36
N VAL A 21 0.77 -22.89 -14.79
CA VAL A 21 1.85 -23.88 -14.92
C VAL A 21 2.22 -24.51 -13.58
N TYR A 22 2.18 -23.70 -12.51
CA TYR A 22 2.58 -24.10 -11.17
C TYR A 22 1.39 -23.98 -10.21
N SER A 23 1.21 -24.99 -9.36
CA SER A 23 0.23 -24.92 -8.29
C SER A 23 0.69 -24.00 -7.15
N PRO A 24 -0.23 -23.52 -6.28
CA PRO A 24 0.13 -22.74 -5.10
C PRO A 24 1.17 -23.44 -4.22
N GLU A 25 1.06 -24.75 -4.04
CA GLU A 25 1.94 -25.58 -3.19
C GLU A 25 3.36 -25.69 -3.78
N GLU A 26 3.50 -25.50 -5.10
CA GLU A 26 4.79 -25.48 -5.79
C GLU A 26 5.41 -24.09 -5.85
N THR A 27 4.67 -23.07 -5.43
CA THR A 27 5.04 -21.66 -5.61
C THR A 27 5.39 -21.01 -4.29
N THR A 28 6.54 -20.37 -4.23
CA THR A 28 6.92 -19.46 -3.13
C THR A 28 7.13 -18.07 -3.71
N VAL A 29 6.59 -17.05 -3.05
CA VAL A 29 6.80 -15.66 -3.45
C VAL A 29 7.47 -14.90 -2.30
N VAL A 30 8.64 -14.33 -2.58
CA VAL A 30 9.35 -13.43 -1.67
C VAL A 30 9.08 -12.02 -2.14
N VAL A 31 8.31 -11.28 -1.35
CA VAL A 31 7.86 -9.93 -1.71
C VAL A 31 8.81 -8.87 -1.15
N ASN A 32 9.10 -7.86 -1.96
CA ASN A 32 9.91 -6.71 -1.57
C ASN A 32 9.21 -5.88 -0.49
N THR A 33 9.98 -5.39 0.47
CA THR A 33 9.53 -4.44 1.51
C THR A 33 10.38 -3.15 1.49
N GLY A 34 11.26 -3.01 0.51
CA GLY A 34 12.15 -1.85 0.40
C GLY A 34 11.47 -0.58 -0.08
N ASP A 35 10.24 -0.69 -0.59
CA ASP A 35 9.37 0.42 -0.99
C ASP A 35 8.30 0.77 0.07
N ASP A 36 8.33 0.09 1.22
CA ASP A 36 7.42 0.39 2.33
C ASP A 36 7.59 1.84 2.77
N ILE A 37 6.47 2.52 2.97
CA ILE A 37 6.44 3.95 3.29
C ILE A 37 5.37 4.25 4.35
N GLU A 38 5.65 5.20 5.23
CA GLU A 38 4.66 5.72 6.15
C GLU A 38 3.91 6.91 5.53
N ILE A 39 2.59 6.78 5.39
CA ILE A 39 1.71 7.81 4.87
C ILE A 39 0.61 8.10 5.88
N GLY A 40 0.57 9.32 6.39
CA GLY A 40 -0.43 9.74 7.38
C GLY A 40 -0.37 8.97 8.70
N GLY A 41 0.81 8.45 9.07
CA GLY A 41 0.99 7.61 10.26
C GLY A 41 0.60 6.15 10.05
N LEU A 42 0.35 5.75 8.81
CA LEU A 42 0.00 4.38 8.43
C LEU A 42 1.11 3.76 7.59
N LEU A 43 1.50 2.54 7.92
CA LEU A 43 2.43 1.78 7.08
C LEU A 43 1.73 1.29 5.82
N VAL A 44 2.22 1.72 4.67
CA VAL A 44 1.83 1.30 3.33
C VAL A 44 2.93 0.43 2.77
N CYS A 45 2.58 -0.74 2.28
CA CYS A 45 3.52 -1.72 1.73
C CYS A 45 3.12 -2.03 0.27
N PRO A 46 3.48 -1.18 -0.71
CA PRO A 46 2.91 -1.23 -2.06
C PRO A 46 3.05 -2.59 -2.75
N ASP A 47 4.23 -3.19 -2.70
CA ASP A 47 4.48 -4.48 -3.34
C ASP A 47 3.77 -5.62 -2.61
N VAL A 48 3.75 -5.59 -1.28
CA VAL A 48 3.05 -6.58 -0.44
C VAL A 48 1.54 -6.49 -0.66
N ASP A 49 0.99 -5.27 -0.69
CA ASP A 49 -0.44 -5.03 -0.91
C ASP A 49 -0.89 -5.51 -2.29
N THR A 50 -0.09 -5.21 -3.31
CA THR A 50 -0.37 -5.67 -4.67
C THR A 50 -0.40 -7.21 -4.76
N PHE A 51 0.53 -7.89 -4.06
CA PHE A 51 0.53 -9.34 -3.98
C PHE A 51 -0.68 -9.88 -3.20
N LEU A 52 -1.00 -9.27 -2.06
CA LEU A 52 -2.15 -9.62 -1.23
C LEU A 52 -3.46 -9.51 -2.02
N TYR A 53 -3.67 -8.37 -2.71
CA TYR A 53 -4.89 -8.14 -3.50
C TYR A 53 -4.99 -9.07 -4.71
N ARG A 54 -3.86 -9.41 -5.33
CA ARG A 54 -3.83 -10.41 -6.39
C ARG A 54 -4.24 -11.78 -5.86
N SER A 55 -3.72 -12.19 -4.73
CA SER A 55 -3.99 -13.51 -4.15
C SER A 55 -5.44 -13.64 -3.68
N GLY A 56 -6.04 -12.56 -3.16
CA GLY A 56 -7.46 -12.48 -2.81
C GLY A 56 -8.39 -12.15 -4.00
N GLU A 57 -7.88 -12.16 -5.23
CA GLU A 57 -8.64 -11.89 -6.47
C GLU A 57 -9.37 -10.53 -6.51
N VAL A 58 -8.90 -9.56 -5.71
CA VAL A 58 -9.47 -8.21 -5.62
C VAL A 58 -8.60 -7.12 -6.26
N LEU A 59 -7.45 -7.47 -6.81
CA LEU A 59 -6.54 -6.53 -7.47
C LEU A 59 -7.22 -5.80 -8.62
N ASP A 60 -7.04 -4.47 -8.69
CA ASP A 60 -7.35 -3.69 -9.88
C ASP A 60 -6.33 -4.00 -10.99
N ARG A 61 -6.76 -4.81 -11.96
CA ARG A 61 -5.89 -5.28 -13.06
C ARG A 61 -5.72 -4.26 -14.18
N ASP A 62 -6.47 -3.17 -14.17
CA ASP A 62 -6.26 -2.08 -15.13
C ASP A 62 -5.09 -1.21 -14.68
N ARG A 63 -5.00 -0.96 -13.38
CA ARG A 63 -3.90 -0.21 -12.75
C ARG A 63 -2.72 -1.09 -12.35
N TRP A 64 -2.97 -2.36 -12.03
CA TRP A 64 -2.04 -3.32 -11.42
C TRP A 64 -1.59 -2.94 -10.01
N TRP A 65 -2.42 -2.21 -9.30
CA TRP A 65 -2.29 -1.87 -7.89
C TRP A 65 -3.65 -1.44 -7.33
N GLY A 66 -3.80 -1.47 -6.01
CA GLY A 66 -5.06 -1.13 -5.34
C GLY A 66 -6.17 -2.17 -5.53
N ILE A 67 -7.32 -1.91 -4.95
CA ILE A 67 -8.47 -2.82 -4.95
C ILE A 67 -9.45 -2.42 -6.04
N LYS A 68 -9.88 -3.38 -6.85
CA LYS A 68 -10.83 -3.18 -7.95
C LYS A 68 -12.16 -2.61 -7.45
N GLY A 69 -12.58 -1.51 -8.05
CA GLY A 69 -13.86 -0.86 -7.74
C GLY A 69 -13.90 -0.21 -6.36
N ASP A 70 -12.74 0.03 -5.75
CA ASP A 70 -12.67 0.74 -4.49
C ASP A 70 -13.11 2.20 -4.64
N SER A 71 -13.69 2.79 -3.59
CA SER A 71 -14.03 4.20 -3.55
C SER A 71 -12.89 5.03 -2.98
N THR A 72 -12.80 6.30 -3.36
CA THR A 72 -11.78 7.25 -2.92
C THR A 72 -12.36 8.41 -2.12
N ARG A 73 -13.48 8.16 -1.41
CA ARG A 73 -14.21 9.21 -0.67
C ARG A 73 -13.37 9.82 0.44
N THR A 74 -12.67 8.99 1.19
CA THR A 74 -11.78 9.46 2.27
C THR A 74 -10.61 10.25 1.69
N HIS A 75 -10.03 9.82 0.58
CA HIS A 75 -8.96 10.54 -0.12
C HIS A 75 -9.44 11.94 -0.54
N THR A 76 -10.59 12.02 -1.20
CA THR A 76 -11.18 13.30 -1.63
C THR A 76 -11.49 14.19 -0.43
N ALA A 77 -12.15 13.66 0.61
CA ALA A 77 -12.50 14.43 1.80
C ALA A 77 -11.27 14.96 2.55
N LEU A 78 -10.19 14.18 2.66
CA LEU A 78 -8.94 14.65 3.25
C LEU A 78 -8.37 15.85 2.49
N LYS A 79 -8.42 15.80 1.17
CA LYS A 79 -7.96 16.90 0.32
C LYS A 79 -8.84 18.14 0.51
N ASP A 80 -10.16 18.00 0.39
CA ASP A 80 -11.11 19.11 0.49
C ASP A 80 -11.03 19.79 1.87
N ILE A 81 -10.90 19.00 2.95
CA ILE A 81 -10.79 19.54 4.31
C ILE A 81 -9.44 20.25 4.51
N ALA A 82 -8.36 19.69 3.99
CA ALA A 82 -7.05 20.31 4.09
C ALA A 82 -6.98 21.62 3.29
N ASP A 83 -7.54 21.65 2.09
CA ASP A 83 -7.64 22.87 1.27
C ASP A 83 -8.49 23.94 1.97
N ALA A 84 -9.62 23.55 2.59
CA ALA A 84 -10.46 24.46 3.36
C ALA A 84 -9.78 24.99 4.65
N ALA A 85 -8.81 24.26 5.18
CA ALA A 85 -8.00 24.65 6.32
C ALA A 85 -6.70 25.38 5.93
N ASP A 86 -6.54 25.72 4.66
CA ASP A 86 -5.33 26.36 4.10
C ASP A 86 -4.04 25.55 4.37
N LEU A 87 -4.17 24.22 4.30
CA LEU A 87 -3.05 23.29 4.42
C LEU A 87 -2.58 22.85 3.04
N GLU A 88 -1.28 22.91 2.83
CA GLU A 88 -0.69 22.42 1.58
C GLU A 88 -0.81 20.89 1.50
N THR A 89 -1.51 20.40 0.48
CA THR A 89 -1.75 18.98 0.23
C THR A 89 -1.13 18.47 -1.06
N GLY A 90 -0.53 19.37 -1.85
CA GLY A 90 0.08 19.03 -3.14
C GLY A 90 1.37 18.24 -3.03
N PRO A 91 1.76 17.55 -4.12
CA PRO A 91 3.07 16.94 -4.19
C PRO A 91 4.12 18.04 -4.13
N GLN A 92 4.74 18.18 -2.99
CA GLN A 92 5.82 19.11 -2.80
C GLN A 92 7.12 18.32 -2.69
N TYR A 93 8.07 18.65 -3.54
CA TYR A 93 9.46 18.27 -3.28
C TYR A 93 9.88 19.01 -2.02
N LEU A 94 10.09 18.26 -0.95
CA LEU A 94 10.70 18.85 0.25
C LEU A 94 12.08 19.38 -0.16
N PRO A 95 12.36 20.67 0.05
CA PRO A 95 13.72 21.17 -0.04
C PRO A 95 14.65 20.32 0.81
N ASP A 96 15.88 20.09 0.36
CA ASP A 96 16.86 19.22 1.03
C ASP A 96 17.05 19.58 2.52
N GLU A 97 16.89 20.84 2.87
CA GLU A 97 16.95 21.34 4.25
C GLU A 97 15.85 20.78 5.16
N TYR A 98 14.71 20.38 4.61
CA TYR A 98 13.58 19.81 5.38
C TYR A 98 13.57 18.29 5.42
N GLN A 99 14.31 17.63 4.55
CA GLN A 99 14.39 16.16 4.53
C GLN A 99 14.97 15.58 5.82
N THR A 100 15.79 16.36 6.52
CA THR A 100 16.41 15.97 7.80
C THR A 100 15.66 16.46 9.04
N GLN A 101 14.63 17.30 8.88
CA GLN A 101 13.86 17.88 10.00
C GLN A 101 12.61 17.07 10.27
N GLY A 102 12.67 16.15 11.23
CA GLY A 102 11.62 15.16 11.51
C GLY A 102 10.19 15.72 11.64
N ARG A 103 10.02 16.96 12.16
CA ARG A 103 8.68 17.56 12.31
C ARG A 103 8.07 17.94 10.96
N HIS A 104 8.82 18.54 10.07
CA HIS A 104 8.37 18.93 8.73
C HIS A 104 8.17 17.68 7.86
N LEU A 105 9.04 16.70 7.98
CA LEU A 105 8.89 15.43 7.31
C LEU A 105 7.62 14.70 7.76
N ALA A 106 7.30 14.71 9.05
CA ALA A 106 6.07 14.10 9.57
C ALA A 106 4.82 14.81 9.05
N THR A 107 4.84 16.13 8.95
CA THR A 107 3.72 16.92 8.38
C THR A 107 3.58 16.64 6.89
N TRP A 108 4.67 16.68 6.14
CA TRP A 108 4.67 16.35 4.73
C TRP A 108 4.14 14.94 4.49
N ARG A 109 4.66 13.92 5.18
CA ARG A 109 4.19 12.53 5.07
C ARG A 109 2.73 12.35 5.41
N ARG A 110 2.19 13.15 6.32
CA ARG A 110 0.78 13.07 6.70
C ARG A 110 -0.14 13.48 5.56
N PHE A 111 0.23 14.48 4.78
CA PHE A 111 -0.59 15.06 3.72
C PHE A 111 -0.14 14.66 2.30
N SER A 112 1.11 14.27 2.08
CA SER A 112 1.61 13.90 0.77
C SER A 112 0.80 12.79 0.10
N GLY A 113 0.39 11.79 0.87
CA GLY A 113 -0.45 10.70 0.37
C GLY A 113 -1.87 11.12 0.00
N VAL A 114 -2.27 12.36 0.31
CA VAL A 114 -3.59 12.90 -0.05
C VAL A 114 -3.59 13.52 -1.44
N ALA A 115 -2.46 14.06 -1.87
CA ALA A 115 -2.37 14.87 -3.08
C ALA A 115 -1.46 14.28 -4.16
N GLU A 116 -0.84 13.15 -3.88
CA GLU A 116 0.02 12.49 -4.84
C GLU A 116 -0.77 11.74 -5.92
N PHE A 117 -0.03 11.29 -6.92
CA PHE A 117 -0.54 10.53 -8.06
C PHE A 117 -1.23 9.20 -7.69
N MET A 118 -1.11 8.75 -6.44
CA MET A 118 -1.77 7.55 -5.94
C MET A 118 -3.00 7.90 -5.12
N GLU A 119 -4.17 7.77 -5.72
CA GLU A 119 -5.44 7.81 -5.01
C GLU A 119 -5.61 6.54 -4.19
N ILE A 120 -5.37 6.61 -2.89
CA ILE A 120 -5.59 5.49 -1.98
C ILE A 120 -7.09 5.27 -1.82
N GLY A 121 -7.54 4.07 -2.12
CA GLY A 121 -8.94 3.66 -1.95
C GLY A 121 -9.33 3.53 -0.48
N ASP A 122 -10.64 3.51 -0.21
CA ASP A 122 -11.16 3.41 1.15
C ASP A 122 -10.89 2.03 1.78
N ARG A 123 -11.04 0.95 0.99
CA ARG A 123 -10.72 -0.42 1.44
C ARG A 123 -9.20 -0.62 1.55
N ASP A 124 -8.45 -0.10 0.60
CA ASP A 124 -6.99 -0.09 0.63
C ASP A 124 -6.49 0.60 1.90
N ARG A 125 -7.05 1.77 2.23
CA ARG A 125 -6.77 2.49 3.49
C ARG A 125 -7.13 1.66 4.73
N ALA A 126 -8.21 0.89 4.69
CA ALA A 126 -8.58 0.01 5.80
C ALA A 126 -7.53 -1.09 6.02
N VAL A 127 -6.90 -1.60 4.96
CA VAL A 127 -5.75 -2.53 5.07
C VAL A 127 -4.58 -1.85 5.76
N HIS A 128 -4.22 -0.62 5.36
CA HIS A 128 -3.13 0.12 6.00
C HIS A 128 -3.39 0.40 7.48
N ILE A 129 -4.61 0.81 7.84
CA ILE A 129 -5.03 1.04 9.24
C ILE A 129 -4.92 -0.26 10.05
N THR A 130 -5.43 -1.36 9.52
CA THR A 130 -5.43 -2.65 10.21
C THR A 130 -4.00 -3.18 10.39
N ARG A 131 -3.17 -3.11 9.36
CA ARG A 131 -1.75 -3.48 9.41
C ARG A 131 -1.04 -2.69 10.51
N THR A 132 -1.11 -1.37 10.45
CA THR A 132 -0.44 -0.49 11.42
C THR A 132 -0.91 -0.79 12.84
N SER A 133 -2.22 -0.99 13.04
CA SER A 133 -2.77 -1.35 14.35
C SER A 133 -2.29 -2.70 14.87
N LEU A 134 -2.03 -3.67 14.00
CA LEU A 134 -1.44 -4.96 14.38
C LEU A 134 0.01 -4.80 14.79
N LEU A 135 0.80 -4.03 14.02
CA LEU A 135 2.19 -3.73 14.35
C LEU A 135 2.31 -2.99 15.69
N ASP A 136 1.44 -2.04 15.98
CA ASP A 136 1.38 -1.31 17.26
C ASP A 136 1.08 -2.24 18.44
N ARG A 137 0.41 -3.36 18.19
CA ARG A 137 0.16 -4.41 19.18
C ARG A 137 1.30 -5.42 19.33
N GLY A 138 2.39 -5.22 18.58
CA GLY A 138 3.59 -6.05 18.64
C GLY A 138 3.63 -7.26 17.71
N TYR A 139 2.68 -7.36 16.77
CA TYR A 139 2.76 -8.35 15.68
C TYR A 139 3.90 -7.97 14.72
N THR A 140 4.57 -8.97 14.17
CA THR A 140 5.50 -8.78 13.05
C THR A 140 4.73 -8.46 11.77
N LEU A 141 5.42 -7.89 10.77
CA LEU A 141 4.80 -7.62 9.47
C LEU A 141 4.24 -8.91 8.84
N ALA A 142 4.96 -10.02 8.92
CA ALA A 142 4.52 -11.29 8.39
C ALA A 142 3.20 -11.76 9.05
N GLU A 143 3.11 -11.71 10.39
CA GLU A 143 1.89 -12.06 11.11
C GLU A 143 0.72 -11.10 10.81
N ALA A 144 1.01 -9.83 10.58
CA ALA A 144 -0.01 -8.85 10.19
C ALA A 144 -0.55 -9.15 8.78
N ILE A 145 0.32 -9.48 7.83
CA ILE A 145 -0.07 -9.85 6.45
C ILE A 145 -0.89 -11.15 6.44
N ASP A 146 -0.48 -12.16 7.21
CA ASP A 146 -1.21 -13.41 7.34
C ASP A 146 -2.66 -13.17 7.81
N ARG A 147 -2.84 -12.34 8.84
CA ARG A 147 -4.18 -11.95 9.34
C ARG A 147 -4.99 -11.11 8.35
N LEU A 148 -4.33 -10.28 7.55
CA LEU A 148 -5.00 -9.51 6.50
C LEU A 148 -5.45 -10.40 5.36
N ALA A 149 -4.69 -11.45 5.04
CA ALA A 149 -5.06 -12.42 4.01
C ALA A 149 -6.39 -13.11 4.32
N ASP A 150 -6.66 -13.43 5.59
CA ASP A 150 -7.95 -13.99 6.04
C ASP A 150 -9.14 -13.09 5.67
N GLY A 151 -8.93 -11.78 5.54
CA GLY A 151 -9.97 -10.81 5.16
C GLY A 151 -10.32 -10.82 3.66
N PHE A 152 -9.50 -11.49 2.85
CA PHE A 152 -9.70 -11.57 1.39
C PHE A 152 -10.07 -12.98 0.91
N GLY A 153 -10.08 -13.99 1.76
CA GLY A 153 -10.49 -15.37 1.49
C GLY A 153 -9.32 -16.29 1.29
#